data_bef8afbd228d93a14472a48de2450ce0
#
_entry.id   bef8afbd228d93a14472a48de2450ce0
#
_cell.length_a   1.000
_cell.length_b   1.000
_cell.length_c   1.000
_cell.angle_alpha   90.00
_cell.angle_beta   90.00
_cell.angle_gamma   90.00
#
_symmetry.space_group_name_H-M   'P 1'
#
loop_
_entity.id
_entity.type
_entity.pdbx_description
1 polymer ?
#
loop_
_entity_poly.entity_id
_entity_poly.type
_entity_poly.pdbx_seq_one_letter_code
_entity_poly.pdbx_strand_id
1 'polypeptide(L)'
;MSNILIIKHGSLGDLIQANGAIQDIKNSFKNSKVLLLTSRAYLEFMSECPYLDGVILDKRLPRWNIFYLNDLKKLLEKYNFSHVFDLQNSNRTKFYRKFLLKKPVWSSSETSLEIGEKLSDFNEESVLDRIEKQLKKSNIIIKNTKNINLNWSIKDISRNLKQYTNGEYILIFPFCSKKHKQKKWPYFPELIVKIKEFYRNKYPVLIAPGPDEIIEAKKM
;
A
#
# COMPACT_ATOMS: atom_id res chain seq x y z
N MET A 1 10.27 -24.82 -8.09
CA MET A 1 10.46 -23.41 -7.70
C MET A 1 9.51 -23.10 -6.57
N SER A 2 9.96 -22.43 -5.53
CA SER A 2 9.08 -21.99 -4.43
C SER A 2 8.41 -20.67 -4.79
N ASN A 3 7.25 -20.42 -4.23
CA ASN A 3 6.56 -19.13 -4.38
C ASN A 3 6.63 -18.36 -3.06
N ILE A 4 6.67 -17.04 -3.15
CA ILE A 4 6.70 -16.11 -2.04
C ILE A 4 5.40 -15.30 -2.07
N LEU A 5 4.74 -15.17 -0.93
CA LEU A 5 3.56 -14.34 -0.78
C LEU A 5 3.90 -13.08 -0.01
N ILE A 6 3.50 -11.94 -0.52
CA ILE A 6 3.45 -10.68 0.21
C ILE A 6 2.00 -10.35 0.49
N ILE A 7 1.65 -9.90 1.69
CA ILE A 7 0.30 -9.48 2.03
C ILE A 7 0.30 -7.99 2.33
N LYS A 8 -0.39 -7.21 1.51
CA LYS A 8 -0.63 -5.77 1.73
C LYS A 8 -1.95 -5.34 1.08
N HIS A 9 -2.95 -5.07 1.90
CA HIS A 9 -4.31 -4.77 1.43
C HIS A 9 -4.55 -3.29 1.11
N GLY A 10 -3.67 -2.41 1.47
CA GLY A 10 -3.82 -0.95 1.34
C GLY A 10 -3.83 -0.28 2.70
N SER A 11 -3.94 1.02 2.82
CA SER A 11 -4.36 2.00 1.79
C SER A 11 -3.33 2.23 0.66
N LEU A 12 -3.60 3.16 -0.27
CA LEU A 12 -2.64 3.49 -1.35
C LEU A 12 -1.30 3.93 -0.78
N GLY A 13 -1.30 4.86 0.18
CA GLY A 13 -0.07 5.32 0.82
C GLY A 13 0.72 4.18 1.49
N ASP A 14 0.03 3.22 2.10
CA ASP A 14 0.68 2.05 2.71
C ASP A 14 1.32 1.12 1.66
N LEU A 15 0.71 0.99 0.47
CA LEU A 15 1.29 0.22 -0.65
C LEU A 15 2.50 0.93 -1.24
N ILE A 16 2.43 2.26 -1.35
CA ILE A 16 3.56 3.09 -1.77
C ILE A 16 4.73 2.92 -0.81
N GLN A 17 4.50 3.02 0.50
CA GLN A 17 5.53 2.80 1.51
C GLN A 17 6.11 1.38 1.49
N ALA A 18 5.32 0.38 1.13
CA ALA A 18 5.77 -1.00 1.04
C ALA A 18 6.55 -1.31 -0.27
N ASN A 19 6.56 -0.41 -1.26
CA ASN A 19 7.13 -0.70 -2.57
C ASN A 19 8.62 -1.06 -2.53
N GLY A 20 9.43 -0.30 -1.77
CA GLY A 20 10.85 -0.61 -1.61
C GLY A 20 11.09 -1.97 -0.92
N ALA A 21 10.25 -2.32 0.05
CA ALA A 21 10.29 -3.62 0.70
C ALA A 21 9.93 -4.78 -0.26
N ILE A 22 8.93 -4.58 -1.12
CA ILE A 22 8.56 -5.53 -2.18
C ILE A 22 9.75 -5.76 -3.11
N GLN A 23 10.46 -4.70 -3.49
CA GLN A 23 11.67 -4.79 -4.32
C GLN A 23 12.79 -5.56 -3.61
N ASP A 24 13.05 -5.31 -2.33
CA ASP A 24 14.08 -6.02 -1.56
C ASP A 24 13.75 -7.51 -1.40
N ILE A 25 12.48 -7.85 -1.16
CA ILE A 25 12.01 -9.24 -1.13
C ILE A 25 12.24 -9.90 -2.50
N LYS A 26 11.83 -9.26 -3.61
CA LYS A 26 12.05 -9.80 -4.97
C LYS A 26 13.52 -10.04 -5.25
N ASN A 27 14.38 -9.10 -4.89
CA ASN A 27 15.82 -9.21 -5.09
C ASN A 27 16.46 -10.33 -4.26
N SER A 28 15.91 -10.64 -3.10
CA SER A 28 16.37 -11.73 -2.23
C SER A 28 15.90 -13.11 -2.71
N PHE A 29 14.79 -13.17 -3.44
CA PHE A 29 14.19 -14.40 -3.95
C PHE A 29 14.18 -14.46 -5.50
N LYS A 30 15.32 -14.21 -6.14
CA LYS A 30 15.46 -14.10 -7.61
C LYS A 30 14.89 -15.29 -8.39
N ASN A 31 15.00 -16.49 -7.82
CA ASN A 31 14.56 -17.74 -8.46
C ASN A 31 13.15 -18.17 -8.05
N SER A 32 12.40 -17.30 -7.36
CA SER A 32 11.04 -17.55 -6.88
C SER A 32 10.06 -16.58 -7.50
N LYS A 33 8.82 -17.02 -7.67
CA LYS A 33 7.73 -16.09 -8.00
C LYS A 33 7.30 -15.36 -6.74
N VAL A 34 7.24 -14.04 -6.82
CA VAL A 34 6.75 -13.16 -5.75
C VAL A 34 5.36 -12.67 -6.10
N LEU A 35 4.37 -13.04 -5.30
CA LEU A 35 2.97 -12.71 -5.51
C LEU A 35 2.47 -11.79 -4.38
N LEU A 36 1.60 -10.84 -4.72
CA LEU A 36 0.97 -9.93 -3.75
C LEU A 36 -0.50 -10.30 -3.54
N LEU A 37 -0.90 -10.51 -2.29
CA LEU A 37 -2.30 -10.57 -1.88
C LEU A 37 -2.76 -9.17 -1.50
N THR A 38 -3.69 -8.60 -2.27
CA THR A 38 -4.18 -7.23 -2.05
C THR A 38 -5.69 -7.10 -2.23
N SER A 39 -6.25 -5.94 -1.91
CA SER A 39 -7.69 -5.66 -2.10
C SER A 39 -8.01 -5.21 -3.53
N ARG A 40 -9.30 -5.28 -3.88
CA ARG A 40 -9.82 -4.94 -5.22
C ARG A 40 -9.36 -3.57 -5.72
N ALA A 41 -9.35 -2.58 -4.84
CA ALA A 41 -9.02 -1.20 -5.20
C ALA A 41 -7.59 -1.02 -5.75
N TYR A 42 -6.68 -1.94 -5.44
CA TYR A 42 -5.26 -1.80 -5.78
C TYR A 42 -4.74 -2.92 -6.69
N LEU A 43 -5.65 -3.80 -7.14
CA LEU A 43 -5.28 -4.96 -7.95
C LEU A 43 -4.62 -4.51 -9.27
N GLU A 44 -5.27 -3.61 -10.00
CA GLU A 44 -4.79 -3.09 -11.28
C GLU A 44 -3.47 -2.33 -11.11
N PHE A 45 -3.43 -1.37 -10.17
CA PHE A 45 -2.22 -0.61 -9.88
C PHE A 45 -1.02 -1.49 -9.57
N MET A 46 -1.19 -2.48 -8.68
CA MET A 46 -0.10 -3.36 -8.29
C MET A 46 0.26 -4.43 -9.33
N SER A 47 -0.63 -4.71 -10.29
CA SER A 47 -0.30 -5.62 -11.39
C SER A 47 0.74 -5.05 -12.36
N GLU A 48 0.94 -3.73 -12.35
CA GLU A 48 1.99 -3.05 -13.13
C GLU A 48 3.36 -3.02 -12.41
N CYS A 49 3.41 -3.43 -11.13
CA CYS A 49 4.63 -3.39 -10.35
C CYS A 49 5.67 -4.41 -10.86
N PRO A 50 6.87 -3.98 -11.32
CA PRO A 50 7.87 -4.86 -11.94
C PRO A 50 8.52 -5.84 -10.96
N TYR A 51 8.30 -5.66 -9.66
CA TYR A 51 8.84 -6.50 -8.60
C TYR A 51 7.89 -7.64 -8.20
N LEU A 52 6.73 -7.75 -8.86
CA LEU A 52 5.74 -8.78 -8.62
C LEU A 52 5.56 -9.65 -9.87
N ASP A 53 5.47 -10.96 -9.68
CA ASP A 53 5.17 -11.91 -10.74
C ASP A 53 3.65 -12.15 -10.88
N GLY A 54 2.87 -11.55 -10.01
CA GLY A 54 1.42 -11.57 -10.07
C GLY A 54 0.75 -11.01 -8.81
N VAL A 55 -0.54 -10.74 -8.94
CA VAL A 55 -1.36 -10.17 -7.88
C VAL A 55 -2.60 -11.03 -7.65
N ILE A 56 -2.88 -11.33 -6.38
CA ILE A 56 -4.01 -12.16 -5.96
C ILE A 56 -5.04 -11.26 -5.26
N LEU A 57 -6.30 -11.40 -5.65
CA LEU A 57 -7.40 -10.67 -5.04
C LEU A 57 -7.81 -11.28 -3.70
N ASP A 58 -7.74 -10.50 -2.64
CA ASP A 58 -8.47 -10.74 -1.42
C ASP A 58 -9.76 -9.91 -1.41
N LYS A 59 -10.92 -10.55 -1.52
CA LYS A 59 -12.24 -9.88 -1.46
C LYS A 59 -12.52 -9.24 -0.10
N ARG A 60 -11.76 -9.63 0.93
CA ARG A 60 -11.88 -9.14 2.31
C ARG A 60 -13.30 -9.23 2.91
N LEU A 61 -14.06 -10.24 2.51
CA LEU A 61 -15.37 -10.48 3.09
C LEU A 61 -15.25 -10.79 4.59
N PRO A 62 -16.33 -10.66 5.36
CA PRO A 62 -16.31 -10.94 6.80
C PRO A 62 -15.75 -12.33 7.12
N ARG A 63 -15.03 -12.46 8.24
CA ARG A 63 -14.37 -13.73 8.64
C ARG A 63 -15.34 -14.84 9.03
N TRP A 64 -16.60 -14.53 9.25
CA TRP A 64 -17.64 -15.54 9.45
C TRP A 64 -18.15 -16.15 8.12
N ASN A 65 -17.81 -15.58 6.96
CA ASN A 65 -18.11 -16.17 5.65
C ASN A 65 -17.14 -17.31 5.37
N ILE A 66 -17.50 -18.51 5.81
CA ILE A 66 -16.67 -19.71 5.70
C ILE A 66 -16.44 -20.15 4.26
N PHE A 67 -17.40 -19.93 3.38
CA PHE A 67 -17.27 -20.27 1.94
C PHE A 67 -16.15 -19.43 1.31
N TYR A 68 -16.18 -18.13 1.53
CA TYR A 68 -15.11 -17.25 1.06
C TYR A 68 -13.75 -17.64 1.65
N LEU A 69 -13.66 -17.95 2.94
CA LEU A 69 -12.40 -18.35 3.57
C LEU A 69 -11.85 -19.65 2.99
N ASN A 70 -12.75 -20.62 2.72
CA ASN A 70 -12.37 -21.88 2.10
C ASN A 70 -11.88 -21.67 0.66
N ASP A 71 -12.56 -20.83 -0.11
CA ASP A 71 -12.15 -20.50 -1.48
C ASP A 71 -10.80 -19.78 -1.50
N LEU A 72 -10.60 -18.81 -0.59
CA LEU A 72 -9.33 -18.11 -0.45
C LEU A 72 -8.22 -19.08 -0.05
N LYS A 73 -8.47 -19.97 0.90
CA LYS A 73 -7.53 -21.01 1.31
C LYS A 73 -7.14 -21.90 0.14
N LYS A 74 -8.11 -22.47 -0.57
CA LYS A 74 -7.86 -23.31 -1.76
C LYS A 74 -7.07 -22.58 -2.83
N LEU A 75 -7.38 -21.30 -3.07
CA LEU A 75 -6.67 -20.46 -4.02
C LEU A 75 -5.20 -20.30 -3.61
N LEU A 76 -4.93 -19.96 -2.35
CA LEU A 76 -3.59 -19.74 -1.85
C LEU A 76 -2.76 -21.03 -1.78
N GLU A 77 -3.37 -22.17 -1.44
CA GLU A 77 -2.71 -23.47 -1.38
C GLU A 77 -2.19 -23.96 -2.76
N LYS A 78 -2.84 -23.55 -3.87
CA LYS A 78 -2.38 -23.88 -5.23
C LYS A 78 -0.98 -23.37 -5.54
N TYR A 79 -0.57 -22.29 -4.89
CA TYR A 79 0.74 -21.67 -5.16
C TYR A 79 1.90 -22.28 -4.37
N ASN A 80 1.63 -23.13 -3.38
CA ASN A 80 2.65 -23.77 -2.54
C ASN A 80 3.73 -22.79 -2.05
N PHE A 81 3.31 -21.77 -1.28
CA PHE A 81 4.21 -20.74 -0.76
C PHE A 81 5.20 -21.32 0.25
N SER A 82 6.49 -20.97 0.12
CA SER A 82 7.52 -21.24 1.11
C SER A 82 7.58 -20.18 2.19
N HIS A 83 7.40 -18.91 1.82
CA HIS A 83 7.43 -17.76 2.73
C HIS A 83 6.22 -16.86 2.53
N VAL A 84 5.80 -16.24 3.62
CA VAL A 84 4.78 -15.18 3.63
C VAL A 84 5.34 -13.95 4.34
N PHE A 85 5.40 -12.83 3.66
CA PHE A 85 5.75 -11.53 4.21
C PHE A 85 4.47 -10.73 4.47
N ASP A 86 4.04 -10.69 5.73
CA ASP A 86 2.87 -9.92 6.15
C ASP A 86 3.25 -8.45 6.40
N LEU A 87 3.23 -7.64 5.35
CA LEU A 87 3.44 -6.19 5.46
C LEU A 87 2.17 -5.43 5.88
N GLN A 88 1.04 -6.14 6.03
CA GLN A 88 -0.21 -5.57 6.53
C GLN A 88 -0.29 -5.60 8.05
N ASN A 89 0.24 -6.64 8.69
CA ASN A 89 0.30 -6.80 10.15
C ASN A 89 -1.04 -6.51 10.86
N SER A 90 -2.13 -7.12 10.39
CA SER A 90 -3.49 -6.89 10.90
C SER A 90 -4.07 -8.13 11.58
N ASN A 91 -5.11 -7.94 12.41
CA ASN A 91 -5.85 -9.07 13.00
C ASN A 91 -6.44 -10.03 11.95
N ARG A 92 -6.66 -9.55 10.71
CA ARG A 92 -7.09 -10.41 9.61
C ARG A 92 -5.95 -11.30 9.12
N THR A 93 -4.76 -10.74 8.93
CA THR A 93 -3.60 -11.49 8.43
C THR A 93 -3.07 -12.46 9.47
N LYS A 94 -3.13 -12.11 10.77
CA LYS A 94 -2.91 -13.06 11.88
C LYS A 94 -3.87 -14.25 11.81
N PHE A 95 -5.14 -14.00 11.49
CA PHE A 95 -6.11 -15.08 11.28
C PHE A 95 -5.73 -15.95 10.07
N TYR A 96 -5.25 -15.36 8.97
CA TYR A 96 -4.79 -16.14 7.81
C TYR A 96 -3.60 -17.04 8.15
N ARG A 97 -2.63 -16.53 8.91
CA ARG A 97 -1.51 -17.32 9.42
C ARG A 97 -2.00 -18.52 10.23
N LYS A 98 -2.94 -18.30 11.14
CA LYS A 98 -3.42 -19.33 12.06
C LYS A 98 -4.28 -20.42 11.37
N PHE A 99 -5.07 -20.04 10.36
CA PHE A 99 -6.13 -20.92 9.84
C PHE A 99 -6.02 -21.25 8.35
N LEU A 100 -5.44 -20.36 7.52
CA LEU A 100 -5.40 -20.56 6.07
C LEU A 100 -4.03 -21.04 5.57
N LEU A 101 -2.95 -20.46 6.04
CA LEU A 101 -1.58 -20.70 5.56
C LEU A 101 -0.64 -21.05 6.71
N LYS A 102 -0.75 -22.27 7.24
CA LYS A 102 0.05 -22.74 8.38
C LYS A 102 1.46 -23.23 7.99
N LYS A 103 1.66 -23.67 6.75
CA LYS A 103 2.89 -24.33 6.30
C LYS A 103 4.05 -23.37 6.03
N PRO A 104 3.84 -22.21 5.38
CA PRO A 104 4.94 -21.30 5.04
C PRO A 104 5.64 -20.72 6.26
N VAL A 105 6.90 -20.30 6.07
CA VAL A 105 7.61 -19.46 7.04
C VAL A 105 7.01 -18.04 6.98
N TRP A 106 6.62 -17.49 8.12
CA TRP A 106 6.02 -16.17 8.20
C TRP A 106 7.01 -15.12 8.71
N SER A 107 7.03 -13.99 8.01
CA SER A 107 7.61 -12.73 8.44
C SER A 107 6.48 -11.75 8.76
N SER A 108 6.38 -11.28 9.98
CA SER A 108 5.33 -10.37 10.49
C SER A 108 5.85 -9.57 11.67
N SER A 109 5.11 -8.57 12.13
CA SER A 109 5.45 -7.83 13.34
C SER A 109 5.68 -8.76 14.56
N GLU A 110 4.84 -9.80 14.73
CA GLU A 110 4.99 -10.74 15.85
C GLU A 110 6.24 -11.61 15.76
N THR A 111 6.66 -11.99 14.55
CA THR A 111 7.86 -12.80 14.35
C THR A 111 9.15 -11.98 14.33
N SER A 112 9.03 -10.67 14.43
CA SER A 112 10.15 -9.72 14.32
C SER A 112 10.52 -9.07 15.65
N LEU A 113 9.78 -9.39 16.72
CA LEU A 113 10.07 -8.88 18.05
C LEU A 113 11.41 -9.42 18.57
N GLU A 114 12.15 -8.59 19.27
CA GLU A 114 13.32 -8.98 20.03
C GLU A 114 12.91 -9.61 21.36
N ILE A 115 13.85 -10.28 22.03
CA ILE A 115 13.59 -10.89 23.33
C ILE A 115 13.21 -9.80 24.34
N GLY A 116 12.02 -9.91 24.93
CA GLY A 116 11.50 -8.93 25.87
C GLY A 116 10.78 -7.72 25.25
N GLU A 117 10.83 -7.55 23.93
CA GLU A 117 10.11 -6.48 23.24
C GLU A 117 8.60 -6.77 23.17
N LYS A 118 7.78 -5.73 23.41
CA LYS A 118 6.33 -5.82 23.27
C LYS A 118 5.90 -5.35 21.87
N LEU A 119 4.81 -5.90 21.38
CA LEU A 119 4.23 -5.48 20.10
C LEU A 119 3.79 -4.01 20.11
N SER A 120 3.45 -3.45 21.29
CA SER A 120 3.19 -2.01 21.46
C SER A 120 4.38 -1.18 21.02
N ASP A 121 5.56 -1.51 21.55
CA ASP A 121 6.80 -0.76 21.35
C ASP A 121 7.23 -0.82 19.86
N PHE A 122 7.13 -2.02 19.27
CA PHE A 122 7.32 -2.19 17.82
C PHE A 122 6.36 -1.32 16.99
N ASN A 123 5.11 -1.13 17.45
CA ASN A 123 4.12 -0.35 16.73
C ASN A 123 4.30 1.17 16.89
N GLU A 124 5.09 1.65 17.84
CA GLU A 124 5.45 3.06 18.00
C GLU A 124 6.51 3.52 16.99
N GLU A 125 7.32 2.59 16.47
CA GLU A 125 8.29 2.90 15.44
C GLU A 125 7.61 3.38 14.14
N SER A 126 8.34 4.14 13.32
CA SER A 126 7.83 4.55 11.99
C SER A 126 7.54 3.35 11.10
N VAL A 127 6.60 3.48 10.16
CA VAL A 127 6.20 2.37 9.28
C VAL A 127 7.41 1.77 8.53
N LEU A 128 8.30 2.61 8.02
CA LEU A 128 9.46 2.14 7.25
C LEU A 128 10.50 1.45 8.15
N ASP A 129 10.69 1.93 9.39
CA ASP A 129 11.60 1.29 10.35
C ASP A 129 11.08 -0.09 10.76
N ARG A 130 9.77 -0.20 11.03
CA ARG A 130 9.13 -1.49 11.32
C ARG A 130 9.28 -2.50 10.18
N ILE A 131 9.06 -2.05 8.94
CA ILE A 131 9.23 -2.90 7.76
C ILE A 131 10.69 -3.33 7.63
N GLU A 132 11.63 -2.40 7.77
CA GLU A 132 13.07 -2.70 7.72
C GLU A 132 13.47 -3.74 8.77
N LYS A 133 13.06 -3.54 10.03
CA LYS A 133 13.30 -4.47 11.14
C LYS A 133 12.71 -5.86 10.85
N GLN A 134 11.46 -5.91 10.38
CA GLN A 134 10.80 -7.15 9.99
C GLN A 134 11.57 -7.90 8.90
N LEU A 135 12.03 -7.20 7.86
CA LEU A 135 12.75 -7.82 6.76
C LEU A 135 14.15 -8.26 7.16
N LYS A 136 14.89 -7.47 7.94
CA LYS A 136 16.20 -7.85 8.50
C LYS A 136 16.12 -9.13 9.33
N LYS A 137 15.09 -9.25 10.18
CA LYS A 137 14.85 -10.44 11.00
C LYS A 137 14.56 -11.70 10.16
N SER A 138 14.11 -11.49 8.92
CA SER A 138 13.86 -12.54 7.93
C SER A 138 15.02 -12.74 6.96
N ASN A 139 16.21 -12.23 7.27
CA ASN A 139 17.43 -12.32 6.46
C ASN A 139 17.30 -11.70 5.06
N ILE A 140 16.47 -10.69 4.89
CA ILE A 140 16.36 -9.93 3.64
C ILE A 140 17.43 -8.84 3.61
N ILE A 141 18.13 -8.72 2.48
CA ILE A 141 19.10 -7.64 2.26
C ILE A 141 18.36 -6.37 1.94
N ILE A 142 18.48 -5.35 2.82
CA ILE A 142 17.81 -4.07 2.70
C ILE A 142 18.61 -3.11 1.85
N LYS A 143 18.01 -2.64 0.75
CA LYS A 143 18.59 -1.60 -0.13
C LYS A 143 17.56 -0.54 -0.52
N ASN A 144 16.32 -0.94 -0.70
CA ASN A 144 15.26 -0.11 -1.27
C ASN A 144 14.13 0.22 -0.30
N THR A 145 14.02 -0.48 0.82
CA THR A 145 12.90 -0.35 1.77
C THR A 145 12.63 1.10 2.18
N LYS A 146 13.68 1.92 2.37
CA LYS A 146 13.55 3.36 2.67
C LYS A 146 13.69 4.27 1.43
N ASN A 147 14.05 3.71 0.27
CA ASN A 147 14.21 4.44 -0.99
C ASN A 147 13.08 4.07 -1.95
N ILE A 148 11.93 4.68 -1.75
CA ILE A 148 10.73 4.38 -2.53
C ILE A 148 10.90 4.93 -3.95
N ASN A 149 10.85 4.04 -4.94
CA ASN A 149 10.88 4.40 -6.35
C ASN A 149 9.62 3.89 -7.06
N LEU A 150 8.81 4.81 -7.56
CA LEU A 150 7.56 4.55 -8.26
C LEU A 150 7.61 4.93 -9.75
N ASN A 151 8.79 5.06 -10.33
CA ASN A 151 8.94 5.45 -11.74
C ASN A 151 8.17 4.52 -12.69
N TRP A 152 8.00 3.25 -12.32
CA TRP A 152 7.22 2.28 -13.07
C TRP A 152 5.72 2.63 -13.17
N SER A 153 5.20 3.44 -12.25
CA SER A 153 3.77 3.83 -12.22
C SER A 153 3.49 5.17 -12.90
N ILE A 154 4.51 5.84 -13.41
CA ILE A 154 4.35 7.13 -14.08
C ILE A 154 3.65 6.93 -15.43
N LYS A 155 2.55 7.65 -15.63
CA LYS A 155 1.81 7.68 -16.89
C LYS A 155 1.70 9.12 -17.40
N ASP A 156 1.79 9.30 -18.70
CA ASP A 156 1.50 10.59 -19.32
C ASP A 156 -0.01 10.87 -19.25
N ILE A 157 -0.39 11.85 -18.45
CA ILE A 157 -1.77 12.32 -18.30
C ILE A 157 -2.02 13.67 -18.97
N SER A 158 -1.08 14.14 -19.79
CA SER A 158 -1.13 15.46 -20.46
C SER A 158 -2.44 15.67 -21.22
N ARG A 159 -2.94 14.63 -21.90
CA ARG A 159 -4.23 14.71 -22.62
C ARG A 159 -5.41 14.99 -21.69
N ASN A 160 -5.42 14.38 -20.51
CA ASN A 160 -6.50 14.56 -19.54
C ASN A 160 -6.43 15.94 -18.88
N LEU A 161 -5.22 16.51 -18.77
CA LEU A 161 -5.01 17.82 -18.16
C LEU A 161 -5.25 18.99 -19.11
N LYS A 162 -5.21 18.79 -20.43
CA LYS A 162 -5.39 19.86 -21.43
C LYS A 162 -6.65 20.68 -21.26
N GLN A 163 -7.73 20.09 -20.74
CA GLN A 163 -8.97 20.80 -20.46
C GLN A 163 -8.88 21.75 -19.25
N TYR A 164 -7.87 21.60 -18.39
CA TYR A 164 -7.69 22.40 -17.19
C TYR A 164 -6.49 23.31 -17.24
N THR A 165 -5.43 22.90 -17.93
CA THR A 165 -4.17 23.64 -18.05
C THR A 165 -3.37 23.19 -19.28
N ASN A 166 -2.64 24.14 -19.86
CA ASN A 166 -1.67 23.88 -20.94
C ASN A 166 -0.21 24.01 -20.46
N GLY A 167 0.03 24.16 -19.16
CA GLY A 167 1.34 24.40 -18.60
C GLY A 167 1.45 23.99 -17.15
N GLU A 168 2.24 24.74 -16.40
CA GLU A 168 2.44 24.54 -14.97
C GLU A 168 1.16 24.78 -14.17
N TYR A 169 0.95 24.01 -13.13
CA TYR A 169 -0.21 24.10 -12.24
C TYR A 169 0.17 23.74 -10.81
N ILE A 170 -0.67 24.13 -9.87
CA ILE A 170 -0.56 23.73 -8.45
C ILE A 170 -1.63 22.69 -8.19
N LEU A 171 -1.22 21.50 -7.72
CA LEU A 171 -2.13 20.40 -7.42
C LEU A 171 -2.33 20.30 -5.89
N ILE A 172 -3.58 20.25 -5.46
CA ILE A 172 -3.97 20.16 -4.05
C ILE A 172 -4.80 18.90 -3.79
N PHE A 173 -4.50 18.23 -2.67
CA PHE A 173 -5.24 17.08 -2.15
C PHE A 173 -5.88 17.45 -0.79
N PRO A 174 -7.02 18.14 -0.75
CA PRO A 174 -7.60 18.70 0.49
C PRO A 174 -8.40 17.69 1.31
N PHE A 175 -8.60 16.49 0.79
CA PHE A 175 -9.48 15.50 1.38
C PHE A 175 -8.71 14.39 2.12
N CYS A 176 -9.44 13.66 2.96
CA CYS A 176 -8.92 12.54 3.69
C CYS A 176 -9.98 11.45 3.87
N SER A 177 -9.56 10.25 4.24
CA SER A 177 -10.48 9.15 4.54
C SER A 177 -11.55 9.55 5.56
N LYS A 178 -12.80 9.15 5.34
CA LYS A 178 -13.95 9.37 6.24
C LYS A 178 -13.68 8.93 7.69
N LYS A 179 -12.77 7.97 7.89
CA LYS A 179 -12.35 7.49 9.23
C LYS A 179 -11.39 8.44 9.95
N HIS A 180 -10.77 9.37 9.23
CA HIS A 180 -9.72 10.24 9.75
C HIS A 180 -10.03 11.71 9.50
N LYS A 181 -11.28 12.12 9.76
CA LYS A 181 -11.77 13.50 9.55
C LYS A 181 -10.91 14.56 10.23
N GLN A 182 -10.25 14.21 11.34
CA GLN A 182 -9.30 15.08 12.06
C GLN A 182 -8.06 15.45 11.24
N LYS A 183 -7.77 14.73 10.14
CA LYS A 183 -6.68 15.07 9.21
C LYS A 183 -7.06 16.10 8.17
N LYS A 184 -8.36 16.43 8.05
CA LYS A 184 -8.85 17.42 7.10
C LYS A 184 -8.56 18.80 7.63
N TRP A 185 -7.67 19.52 6.94
CA TRP A 185 -7.38 20.90 7.26
C TRP A 185 -8.53 21.80 6.72
N PRO A 186 -9.19 22.64 7.56
CA PRO A 186 -10.38 23.35 7.16
C PRO A 186 -10.13 24.57 6.25
N TYR A 187 -8.90 25.07 6.22
CA TYR A 187 -8.56 26.33 5.55
C TYR A 187 -8.03 26.17 4.11
N PHE A 188 -8.35 25.07 3.45
CA PHE A 188 -7.98 24.89 2.04
C PHE A 188 -8.61 25.93 1.10
N PRO A 189 -9.91 26.36 1.26
CA PRO A 189 -10.48 27.40 0.43
C PRO A 189 -9.71 28.71 0.53
N GLU A 190 -9.38 29.15 1.75
CA GLU A 190 -8.58 30.37 1.99
C GLU A 190 -7.15 30.25 1.43
N LEU A 191 -6.55 29.05 1.55
CA LEU A 191 -5.24 28.79 0.95
C LEU A 191 -5.28 28.94 -0.57
N ILE A 192 -6.32 28.43 -1.23
CA ILE A 192 -6.49 28.56 -2.69
C ILE A 192 -6.57 30.02 -3.11
N VAL A 193 -7.31 30.84 -2.38
CA VAL A 193 -7.39 32.30 -2.63
C VAL A 193 -5.99 32.92 -2.51
N LYS A 194 -5.30 32.67 -1.40
CA LYS A 194 -3.95 33.20 -1.17
C LYS A 194 -2.92 32.76 -2.22
N ILE A 195 -2.99 31.50 -2.69
CA ILE A 195 -2.14 31.00 -3.76
C ILE A 195 -2.40 31.81 -5.06
N LYS A 196 -3.68 32.00 -5.42
CA LYS A 196 -4.06 32.75 -6.62
C LYS A 196 -3.59 34.20 -6.55
N GLU A 197 -3.74 34.85 -5.40
CA GLU A 197 -3.25 36.22 -5.15
C GLU A 197 -1.73 36.30 -5.25
N PHE A 198 -1.01 35.44 -4.52
CA PHE A 198 0.45 35.41 -4.48
C PHE A 198 1.09 35.23 -5.85
N TYR A 199 0.56 34.29 -6.64
CA TYR A 199 1.03 34.02 -8.00
C TYR A 199 0.33 34.86 -9.07
N ARG A 200 -0.50 35.85 -8.70
CA ARG A 200 -1.24 36.72 -9.61
C ARG A 200 -2.01 35.92 -10.68
N ASN A 201 -2.62 34.80 -10.27
CA ASN A 201 -3.31 33.82 -11.13
C ASN A 201 -2.45 33.23 -12.27
N LYS A 202 -1.12 33.26 -12.15
CA LYS A 202 -0.21 32.66 -13.14
C LYS A 202 -0.42 31.15 -13.28
N TYR A 203 -0.66 30.47 -12.18
CA TYR A 203 -0.82 29.02 -12.14
C TYR A 203 -2.26 28.63 -11.77
N PRO A 204 -2.94 27.81 -12.58
CA PRO A 204 -4.23 27.25 -12.17
C PRO A 204 -4.05 26.33 -10.96
N VAL A 205 -4.99 26.39 -10.02
CA VAL A 205 -5.03 25.48 -8.88
C VAL A 205 -6.00 24.36 -9.19
N LEU A 206 -5.48 23.13 -9.25
CA LEU A 206 -6.24 21.93 -9.51
C LEU A 206 -6.47 21.16 -8.20
N ILE A 207 -7.66 20.63 -8.03
CA ILE A 207 -8.02 19.78 -6.88
C ILE A 207 -8.20 18.36 -7.40
N ALA A 208 -7.55 17.39 -6.75
CA ALA A 208 -7.72 15.98 -7.03
C ALA A 208 -8.55 15.29 -5.94
N PRO A 209 -9.88 15.21 -6.10
CA PRO A 209 -10.75 14.51 -5.15
C PRO A 209 -10.75 13.01 -5.38
N GLY A 210 -11.01 12.23 -4.33
CA GLY A 210 -11.45 10.86 -4.47
C GLY A 210 -12.88 10.78 -5.04
N PRO A 211 -13.34 9.60 -5.49
CA PRO A 211 -14.66 9.42 -6.10
C PRO A 211 -15.82 9.94 -5.25
N ASP A 212 -15.74 9.77 -3.93
CA ASP A 212 -16.75 10.18 -2.97
C ASP A 212 -16.68 11.68 -2.61
N GLU A 213 -15.65 12.41 -3.09
CA GLU A 213 -15.31 13.76 -2.66
C GLU A 213 -15.58 14.81 -3.76
N ILE A 214 -16.00 14.36 -4.94
CA ILE A 214 -16.24 15.22 -6.13
C ILE A 214 -17.23 16.35 -5.83
N ILE A 215 -18.33 16.06 -5.13
CA ILE A 215 -19.37 17.05 -4.80
C ILE A 215 -18.80 18.12 -3.87
N GLU A 216 -17.96 17.73 -2.92
CA GLU A 216 -17.33 18.64 -1.98
C GLU A 216 -16.26 19.50 -2.66
N ALA A 217 -15.47 18.89 -3.54
CA ALA A 217 -14.44 19.58 -4.31
C ALA A 217 -15.03 20.69 -5.20
N LYS A 218 -16.22 20.49 -5.77
CA LYS A 218 -16.91 21.52 -6.59
C LYS A 218 -17.36 22.73 -5.80
N LYS A 219 -17.37 22.68 -4.46
CA LYS A 219 -17.75 23.79 -3.59
C LYS A 219 -16.55 24.63 -3.12
N MET A 220 -15.34 24.19 -3.45
CA MET A 220 -14.09 24.88 -3.12
C MET A 220 -13.67 25.84 -4.23
#